data_9810d4f8b6b84b21b2d378a8a17bb118
#
_entry.id   9810d4f8b6b84b21b2d378a8a17bb118
#
_cell.length_a   1.000
_cell.length_b   1.000
_cell.length_c   1.000
_cell.angle_alpha   90.00
_cell.angle_beta   90.00
_cell.angle_gamma   90.00
#
_symmetry.space_group_name_H-M   'P 1'
#
loop_
_entity.id
_entity.type
_entity.pdbx_description
1 polymer ?
#
loop_
_entity_poly.entity_id
_entity_poly.type
_entity_poly.pdbx_seq_one_letter_code
_entity_poly.pdbx_strand_id
1 'polypeptide(L)'
;MLSVAGLDQLPPVGPPEVALAGRSNVGKSSLINALLGRGDAARTSNTPGRTQQLNYFSLDGGRLWLVDMPGYGYAKAPKEQVEAWTRLVFAYLRGRPTLRLVCLLIDARHGAKANDLEVMDLLAKAAVPFLPVLTKADLVGPTDLRRRLDEIEKRLARQAAALPGPMATSAKKGAGLDAFRARLAAYALPEGENRP
;
A
#
# COMPACT_ATOMS: atom_id res chain seq x y z
N MET A 1 16.99 3.24 -0.10
CA MET A 1 16.12 2.07 0.12
C MET A 1 16.65 1.29 1.31
N LEU A 2 15.82 1.00 2.29
CA LEU A 2 16.12 0.16 3.46
C LEU A 2 15.16 -1.03 3.45
N SER A 3 15.65 -2.24 3.72
CA SER A 3 14.84 -3.46 3.80
C SER A 3 14.91 -4.03 5.21
N VAL A 4 13.76 -4.37 5.78
CA VAL A 4 13.59 -4.77 7.18
C VAL A 4 12.86 -6.11 7.25
N ALA A 5 13.49 -7.11 7.86
CA ALA A 5 12.94 -8.46 8.03
C ALA A 5 12.33 -8.71 9.41
N GLY A 6 12.65 -7.89 10.40
CA GLY A 6 12.17 -7.99 11.77
C GLY A 6 11.85 -6.63 12.38
N LEU A 7 11.08 -6.62 13.47
CA LEU A 7 10.69 -5.39 14.17
C LEU A 7 11.86 -4.65 14.81
N ASP A 8 12.86 -5.39 15.23
CA ASP A 8 14.13 -4.91 15.79
C ASP A 8 14.99 -4.15 14.78
N GLN A 9 14.72 -4.35 13.48
CA GLN A 9 15.41 -3.69 12.37
C GLN A 9 14.65 -2.47 11.84
N LEU A 10 13.49 -2.14 12.42
CA LEU A 10 12.76 -0.94 12.01
C LEU A 10 13.62 0.31 12.18
N PRO A 11 13.59 1.22 11.18
CA PRO A 11 14.35 2.47 11.31
C PRO A 11 13.86 3.27 12.52
N PRO A 12 14.70 4.12 13.11
CA PRO A 12 14.29 5.06 14.14
C PRO A 12 13.02 5.81 13.75
N VAL A 13 12.30 6.34 14.73
CA VAL A 13 11.14 7.20 14.47
C VAL A 13 11.61 8.41 13.65
N GLY A 14 11.04 8.60 12.49
CA GLY A 14 11.44 9.62 11.51
C GLY A 14 10.23 10.24 10.81
N PRO A 15 10.33 10.52 9.51
CA PRO A 15 9.23 11.06 8.73
C PRO A 15 7.96 10.21 8.82
N PRO A 16 6.78 10.79 8.54
CA PRO A 16 5.54 10.04 8.38
C PRO A 16 5.69 8.90 7.37
N GLU A 17 4.96 7.83 7.58
CA GLU A 17 4.99 6.63 6.73
C GLU A 17 3.62 6.40 6.09
N VAL A 18 3.64 6.12 4.78
CA VAL A 18 2.50 5.57 4.06
C VAL A 18 2.86 4.17 3.57
N ALA A 19 2.11 3.17 4.02
CA ALA A 19 2.35 1.79 3.63
C ALA A 19 1.51 1.40 2.41
N LEU A 20 2.08 0.61 1.51
CA LEU A 20 1.38 -0.01 0.39
C LEU A 20 1.19 -1.50 0.68
N ALA A 21 -0.05 -1.91 0.82
CA ALA A 21 -0.47 -3.30 0.99
C ALA A 21 -1.24 -3.76 -0.24
N GLY A 22 -1.20 -5.04 -0.55
CA GLY A 22 -1.96 -5.59 -1.66
C GLY A 22 -1.60 -7.03 -1.95
N ARG A 23 -2.41 -7.70 -2.75
CA ARG A 23 -2.17 -9.08 -3.17
C ARG A 23 -0.93 -9.18 -4.05
N SER A 24 -0.33 -10.36 -4.07
CA SER A 24 0.74 -10.67 -5.03
C SER A 24 0.26 -10.36 -6.47
N ASN A 25 1.13 -9.73 -7.26
CA ASN A 25 0.86 -9.32 -8.64
C ASN A 25 -0.27 -8.26 -8.82
N VAL A 26 -0.65 -7.56 -7.78
CA VAL A 26 -1.60 -6.45 -7.85
C VAL A 26 -1.07 -5.24 -8.62
N GLY A 27 0.24 -5.15 -8.82
CA GLY A 27 0.91 -4.01 -9.47
C GLY A 27 1.61 -3.07 -8.50
N LYS A 28 1.87 -3.52 -7.26
CA LYS A 28 2.46 -2.71 -6.19
C LYS A 28 3.84 -2.16 -6.55
N SER A 29 4.79 -2.99 -6.97
CA SER A 29 6.12 -2.56 -7.38
C SER A 29 6.10 -1.61 -8.59
N SER A 30 5.21 -1.85 -9.56
CA SER A 30 5.04 -0.94 -10.71
C SER A 30 4.53 0.43 -10.27
N LEU A 31 3.59 0.46 -9.31
CA LEU A 31 3.07 1.71 -8.76
C LEU A 31 4.14 2.46 -7.97
N ILE A 32 4.93 1.76 -7.14
CA ILE A 32 6.06 2.35 -6.40
C ILE A 32 7.05 2.98 -7.38
N ASN A 33 7.46 2.25 -8.41
CA ASN A 33 8.40 2.75 -9.42
C ASN A 33 7.85 4.00 -10.12
N ALA A 34 6.56 4.01 -10.47
CA ALA A 34 5.91 5.15 -11.09
C ALA A 34 5.84 6.37 -10.15
N LEU A 35 5.61 6.17 -8.85
CA LEU A 35 5.61 7.23 -7.85
C LEU A 35 6.99 7.83 -7.65
N LEU A 36 8.02 7.00 -7.62
CA LEU A 36 9.42 7.42 -7.44
C LEU A 36 10.06 8.00 -8.71
N GLY A 37 9.39 7.91 -9.87
CA GLY A 37 9.96 8.31 -11.15
C GLY A 37 11.19 7.48 -11.56
N ARG A 38 11.32 6.25 -11.05
CA ARG A 38 12.45 5.34 -11.29
C ARG A 38 11.92 3.98 -11.73
N GLY A 39 12.51 3.42 -12.80
CA GLY A 39 12.04 2.15 -13.37
C GLY A 39 12.37 0.90 -12.55
N ASP A 40 13.30 0.97 -11.61
CA ASP A 40 13.91 -0.17 -10.92
C ASP A 40 14.04 -0.04 -9.40
N ALA A 41 13.48 1.01 -8.80
CA ALA A 41 13.58 1.27 -7.37
C ALA A 41 12.95 0.13 -6.54
N ALA A 42 11.79 -0.35 -6.95
CA ALA A 42 11.16 -1.55 -6.40
C ALA A 42 11.28 -2.69 -7.41
N ARG A 43 11.90 -3.79 -6.99
CA ARG A 43 12.05 -4.96 -7.86
C ARG A 43 10.69 -5.56 -8.21
N THR A 44 10.33 -5.52 -9.49
CA THR A 44 9.21 -6.28 -10.02
C THR A 44 9.63 -7.76 -10.14
N SER A 45 9.51 -8.53 -9.08
CA SER A 45 9.79 -9.95 -9.17
C SER A 45 8.50 -10.70 -9.54
N ASN A 46 8.56 -11.44 -10.65
CA ASN A 46 7.52 -12.42 -11.00
C ASN A 46 7.65 -13.71 -10.16
N THR A 47 8.65 -13.77 -9.28
CA THR A 47 8.86 -14.95 -8.42
C THR A 47 8.13 -14.71 -7.10
N PRO A 48 7.08 -15.47 -6.88
CA PRO A 48 6.25 -15.38 -5.69
C PRO A 48 7.02 -15.83 -4.44
N GLY A 49 6.79 -15.17 -3.28
CA GLY A 49 7.36 -15.58 -1.99
C GLY A 49 8.72 -14.95 -1.63
N ARG A 50 9.28 -14.05 -2.45
CA ARG A 50 10.62 -13.49 -2.23
C ARG A 50 10.69 -12.30 -1.27
N THR A 51 9.60 -11.57 -1.08
CA THR A 51 9.62 -10.36 -0.24
C THR A 51 8.88 -10.62 1.06
N GLN A 52 9.62 -11.01 2.08
CA GLN A 52 9.15 -11.13 3.47
C GLN A 52 9.56 -9.91 4.31
N GLN A 53 9.98 -8.83 3.65
CA GLN A 53 10.57 -7.66 4.26
C GLN A 53 9.69 -6.43 4.00
N LEU A 54 9.72 -5.49 4.93
CA LEU A 54 9.24 -4.14 4.70
C LEU A 54 10.33 -3.36 3.96
N ASN A 55 10.02 -2.78 2.80
CA ASN A 55 10.98 -1.97 2.07
C ASN A 55 10.59 -0.50 2.16
N TYR A 56 11.52 0.31 2.64
CA TYR A 56 11.36 1.74 2.83
C TYR A 56 11.95 2.51 1.66
N PHE A 57 11.17 3.41 1.10
CA PHE A 57 11.57 4.34 0.04
C PHE A 57 11.35 5.77 0.50
N SER A 58 12.36 6.62 0.35
CA SER A 58 12.22 8.05 0.58
C SER A 58 11.43 8.68 -0.56
N LEU A 59 10.40 9.43 -0.22
CA LEU A 59 9.58 10.20 -1.12
C LEU A 59 9.66 11.68 -0.73
N ASP A 60 9.47 12.58 -1.70
CA ASP A 60 9.38 14.02 -1.47
C ASP A 60 10.58 14.59 -0.67
N GLY A 61 11.79 14.29 -1.15
CA GLY A 61 13.02 14.78 -0.50
C GLY A 61 13.27 14.25 0.91
N GLY A 62 12.65 13.16 1.31
CA GLY A 62 12.78 12.57 2.65
C GLY A 62 11.69 12.97 3.62
N ARG A 63 10.74 13.80 3.20
CA ARG A 63 9.64 14.27 4.05
C ARG A 63 8.54 13.23 4.27
N LEU A 64 8.54 12.16 3.48
CA LEU A 64 7.60 11.04 3.57
C LEU A 64 8.32 9.74 3.26
N TRP A 65 8.02 8.70 3.99
CA TRP A 65 8.46 7.35 3.67
C TRP A 65 7.32 6.53 3.07
N LEU A 66 7.59 5.92 1.92
CA LEU A 66 6.72 4.92 1.32
C LEU A 66 7.21 3.54 1.73
N VAL A 67 6.33 2.75 2.35
CA VAL A 67 6.67 1.43 2.89
C VAL A 67 6.00 0.34 2.05
N ASP A 68 6.80 -0.42 1.32
CA ASP A 68 6.34 -1.56 0.55
C ASP A 68 6.14 -2.75 1.47
N MET A 69 4.91 -3.12 1.72
CA MET A 69 4.56 -4.29 2.51
C MET A 69 4.59 -5.55 1.63
N PRO A 70 4.97 -6.70 2.19
CA PRO A 70 4.87 -7.96 1.47
C PRO A 70 3.45 -8.22 0.97
N GLY A 71 3.34 -8.80 -0.23
CA GLY A 71 2.03 -9.14 -0.79
C GLY A 71 1.36 -10.28 -0.05
N TYR A 72 0.06 -10.18 0.21
CA TYR A 72 -0.73 -11.24 0.83
C TYR A 72 -1.43 -12.16 -0.22
N GLY A 73 -2.09 -13.21 0.26
CA GLY A 73 -2.88 -14.13 -0.59
C GLY A 73 -2.05 -15.11 -1.42
N TYR A 74 -0.87 -15.47 -0.93
CA TYR A 74 0.00 -16.43 -1.59
C TYR A 74 -0.34 -17.87 -1.19
N ALA A 75 -0.95 -18.64 -2.10
CA ALA A 75 -1.43 -20.01 -1.84
C ALA A 75 -0.35 -21.08 -1.66
N LYS A 76 0.92 -20.76 -1.93
CA LYS A 76 2.03 -21.74 -1.94
C LYS A 76 3.16 -21.45 -0.94
N ALA A 77 3.00 -20.48 -0.04
CA ALA A 77 4.00 -20.23 1.00
C ALA A 77 3.86 -21.25 2.14
N PRO A 78 4.97 -21.72 2.73
CA PRO A 78 4.93 -22.54 3.94
C PRO A 78 4.17 -21.83 5.06
N LYS A 79 3.37 -22.56 5.82
CA LYS A 79 2.48 -21.99 6.87
C LYS A 79 3.26 -21.13 7.89
N GLU A 80 4.43 -21.62 8.31
CA GLU A 80 5.31 -20.91 9.25
C GLU A 80 5.78 -19.54 8.72
N GLN A 81 6.08 -19.46 7.41
CA GLN A 81 6.46 -18.21 6.76
C GLN A 81 5.29 -17.23 6.71
N VAL A 82 4.08 -17.72 6.43
CA VAL A 82 2.86 -16.90 6.42
C VAL A 82 2.59 -16.34 7.82
N GLU A 83 2.75 -17.14 8.85
CA GLU A 83 2.56 -16.73 10.25
C GLU A 83 3.61 -15.71 10.70
N ALA A 84 4.89 -15.92 10.39
CA ALA A 84 5.96 -14.99 10.73
C ALA A 84 5.74 -13.62 10.06
N TRP A 85 5.39 -13.63 8.79
CA TRP A 85 5.05 -12.44 8.03
C TRP A 85 3.81 -11.74 8.59
N THR A 86 2.77 -12.49 8.91
CA THR A 86 1.55 -11.93 9.49
C THR A 86 1.85 -11.24 10.81
N ARG A 87 2.68 -11.84 11.67
CA ARG A 87 3.14 -11.22 12.93
C ARG A 87 3.88 -9.91 12.70
N LEU A 88 4.83 -9.88 11.75
CA LEU A 88 5.58 -8.65 11.41
C LEU A 88 4.64 -7.53 10.95
N VAL A 89 3.75 -7.84 10.01
CA VAL A 89 2.78 -6.87 9.49
C VAL A 89 1.86 -6.35 10.58
N PHE A 90 1.30 -7.24 11.40
CA PHE A 90 0.43 -6.82 12.50
C PHE A 90 1.13 -5.95 13.53
N ALA A 91 2.35 -6.31 13.91
CA ALA A 91 3.11 -5.55 14.88
C ALA A 91 3.50 -4.18 14.31
N TYR A 92 3.89 -4.12 13.03
CA TYR A 92 4.13 -2.85 12.33
C TYR A 92 2.86 -1.98 12.29
N LEU A 93 1.72 -2.52 11.87
CA LEU A 93 0.47 -1.79 11.76
C LEU A 93 -0.02 -1.23 13.11
N ARG A 94 0.16 -1.97 14.21
CA ARG A 94 -0.31 -1.57 15.54
C ARG A 94 0.68 -0.72 16.32
N GLY A 95 1.97 -0.92 16.09
CA GLY A 95 3.02 -0.36 16.93
C GLY A 95 3.84 0.76 16.29
N ARG A 96 3.68 1.03 14.98
CA ARG A 96 4.49 2.04 14.31
C ARG A 96 3.90 3.45 14.45
N PRO A 97 4.50 4.34 15.28
CA PRO A 97 3.91 5.65 15.58
C PRO A 97 3.96 6.62 14.38
N THR A 98 4.83 6.38 13.40
CA THR A 98 4.96 7.18 12.18
C THR A 98 4.02 6.76 11.07
N LEU A 99 3.37 5.59 11.16
CA LEU A 99 2.41 5.13 10.16
C LEU A 99 1.15 6.01 10.18
N ARG A 100 0.86 6.67 9.06
CA ARG A 100 -0.28 7.57 8.88
C ARG A 100 -1.38 6.99 8.02
N LEU A 101 -1.04 6.14 7.07
CA LEU A 101 -1.98 5.61 6.09
C LEU A 101 -1.51 4.26 5.56
N VAL A 102 -2.45 3.36 5.31
CA VAL A 102 -2.24 2.17 4.48
C VAL A 102 -3.01 2.33 3.17
N CYS A 103 -2.32 2.38 2.04
CA CYS A 103 -2.95 2.30 0.73
C CYS A 103 -3.15 0.83 0.37
N LEU A 104 -4.39 0.38 0.36
CA LEU A 104 -4.76 -0.99 0.02
C LEU A 104 -4.98 -1.12 -1.48
N LEU A 105 -4.03 -1.77 -2.16
CA LEU A 105 -4.04 -1.92 -3.61
C LEU A 105 -4.92 -3.08 -4.04
N ILE A 106 -5.81 -2.81 -4.98
CA ILE A 106 -6.79 -3.75 -5.53
C ILE A 106 -6.66 -3.75 -7.05
N ASP A 107 -6.57 -4.91 -7.68
CA ASP A 107 -6.52 -5.01 -9.14
C ASP A 107 -7.88 -4.65 -9.75
N ALA A 108 -7.93 -3.55 -10.50
CA ALA A 108 -9.17 -3.05 -11.11
C ALA A 108 -9.86 -4.07 -12.02
N ARG A 109 -9.14 -5.01 -12.61
CA ARG A 109 -9.72 -6.06 -13.47
C ARG A 109 -10.66 -7.00 -12.71
N HIS A 110 -10.40 -7.18 -11.43
CA HIS A 110 -11.10 -8.18 -10.61
C HIS A 110 -11.98 -7.56 -9.51
N GLY A 111 -11.74 -6.29 -9.15
CA GLY A 111 -12.35 -5.69 -7.96
C GLY A 111 -11.84 -6.29 -6.65
N ALA A 112 -12.44 -5.90 -5.54
CA ALA A 112 -12.09 -6.41 -4.22
C ALA A 112 -12.49 -7.89 -4.10
N LYS A 113 -11.53 -8.74 -3.70
CA LYS A 113 -11.75 -10.16 -3.44
C LYS A 113 -11.85 -10.41 -1.93
N ALA A 114 -12.23 -11.62 -1.52
CA ALA A 114 -12.39 -11.99 -0.11
C ALA A 114 -11.21 -11.58 0.76
N ASN A 115 -9.97 -11.90 0.33
CA ASN A 115 -8.76 -11.53 1.07
C ASN A 115 -8.57 -10.00 1.19
N ASP A 116 -8.99 -9.21 0.18
CA ASP A 116 -8.91 -7.76 0.24
C ASP A 116 -9.91 -7.21 1.27
N LEU A 117 -11.12 -7.81 1.34
CA LEU A 117 -12.15 -7.48 2.33
C LEU A 117 -11.71 -7.85 3.76
N GLU A 118 -11.08 -9.01 3.93
CA GLU A 118 -10.51 -9.43 5.21
C GLU A 118 -9.44 -8.44 5.70
N VAL A 119 -8.57 -7.95 4.80
CA VAL A 119 -7.56 -6.94 5.14
C VAL A 119 -8.21 -5.61 5.49
N MET A 120 -9.27 -5.17 4.78
CA MET A 120 -10.03 -3.97 5.14
C MET A 120 -10.61 -4.09 6.56
N ASP A 121 -11.27 -5.21 6.86
CA ASP A 121 -11.87 -5.46 8.17
C ASP A 121 -10.81 -5.50 9.30
N LEU A 122 -9.63 -6.03 8.98
CA LEU A 122 -8.49 -6.05 9.89
C LEU A 122 -7.95 -4.64 10.19
N LEU A 123 -7.75 -3.82 9.15
CA LEU A 123 -7.29 -2.44 9.30
C LEU A 123 -8.30 -1.62 10.10
N ALA A 124 -9.60 -1.80 9.83
CA ALA A 124 -10.66 -1.15 10.56
C ALA A 124 -10.68 -1.54 12.06
N LYS A 125 -10.55 -2.84 12.38
CA LYS A 125 -10.46 -3.35 13.75
C LYS A 125 -9.22 -2.86 14.49
N ALA A 126 -8.11 -2.65 13.76
CA ALA A 126 -6.88 -2.11 14.31
C ALA A 126 -6.87 -0.58 14.42
N ALA A 127 -7.95 0.10 14.00
CA ALA A 127 -8.06 1.55 13.91
C ALA A 127 -6.93 2.20 13.06
N VAL A 128 -6.43 1.47 12.06
CA VAL A 128 -5.40 1.95 11.14
C VAL A 128 -6.06 2.63 9.94
N PRO A 129 -5.82 3.93 9.70
CA PRO A 129 -6.37 4.61 8.53
C PRO A 129 -5.96 3.92 7.23
N PHE A 130 -6.92 3.70 6.34
CA PHE A 130 -6.61 3.09 5.04
C PHE A 130 -7.41 3.67 3.88
N LEU A 131 -6.80 3.64 2.70
CA LEU A 131 -7.36 4.12 1.44
C LEU A 131 -7.26 3.00 0.38
N PRO A 132 -8.36 2.50 -0.16
CA PRO A 132 -8.33 1.59 -1.30
C PRO A 132 -7.89 2.31 -2.57
N VAL A 133 -7.01 1.66 -3.33
CA VAL A 133 -6.49 2.16 -4.60
C VAL A 133 -6.59 1.06 -5.66
N LEU A 134 -7.45 1.28 -6.65
CA LEU A 134 -7.57 0.39 -7.80
C LEU A 134 -6.36 0.59 -8.72
N THR A 135 -5.60 -0.46 -8.93
CA THR A 135 -4.44 -0.49 -9.85
C THR A 135 -4.85 -1.03 -11.22
N LYS A 136 -4.00 -0.85 -12.23
CA LYS A 136 -4.23 -1.34 -13.59
C LYS A 136 -5.56 -0.84 -14.19
N ALA A 137 -5.94 0.39 -13.87
CA ALA A 137 -7.20 1.00 -14.32
C ALA A 137 -7.28 1.10 -15.85
N ASP A 138 -6.13 1.14 -16.53
CA ASP A 138 -6.03 1.12 -18.01
C ASP A 138 -6.53 -0.18 -18.67
N LEU A 139 -6.73 -1.24 -17.91
CA LEU A 139 -7.21 -2.54 -18.38
C LEU A 139 -8.71 -2.75 -18.13
N VAL A 140 -9.42 -1.71 -17.73
CA VAL A 140 -10.86 -1.77 -17.42
C VAL A 140 -11.58 -0.60 -18.10
N GLY A 141 -12.75 -0.88 -18.68
CA GLY A 141 -13.58 0.17 -19.28
C GLY A 141 -14.09 1.19 -18.25
N PRO A 142 -14.37 2.44 -18.68
CA PRO A 142 -14.76 3.51 -17.74
C PRO A 142 -16.01 3.17 -16.90
N THR A 143 -17.00 2.55 -17.48
CA THR A 143 -18.25 2.14 -16.79
C THR A 143 -17.98 1.10 -15.70
N ASP A 144 -17.18 0.07 -16.01
CA ASP A 144 -16.82 -0.94 -15.04
C ASP A 144 -15.92 -0.38 -13.94
N LEU A 145 -14.99 0.50 -14.29
CA LEU A 145 -14.12 1.16 -13.30
C LEU A 145 -14.95 1.96 -12.32
N ARG A 146 -15.91 2.78 -12.81
CA ARG A 146 -16.83 3.53 -11.95
C ARG A 146 -17.63 2.61 -11.05
N ARG A 147 -18.25 1.56 -11.59
CA ARG A 147 -19.01 0.59 -10.81
C ARG A 147 -18.19 0.00 -9.66
N ARG A 148 -16.92 -0.37 -9.92
CA ARG A 148 -16.01 -0.93 -8.89
C ARG A 148 -15.63 0.07 -7.82
N LEU A 149 -15.41 1.33 -8.19
CA LEU A 149 -15.18 2.40 -7.22
C LEU A 149 -16.40 2.60 -6.31
N ASP A 150 -17.62 2.63 -6.89
CA ASP A 150 -18.86 2.78 -6.15
C ASP A 150 -19.12 1.58 -5.21
N GLU A 151 -18.80 0.36 -5.62
CA GLU A 151 -18.90 -0.86 -4.79
C GLU A 151 -17.97 -0.76 -3.56
N ILE A 152 -16.74 -0.29 -3.77
CA ILE A 152 -15.77 -0.08 -2.68
C ILE A 152 -16.26 1.04 -1.76
N GLU A 153 -16.69 2.18 -2.30
CA GLU A 153 -17.18 3.31 -1.51
C GLU A 153 -18.34 2.91 -0.58
N LYS A 154 -19.31 2.15 -1.09
CA LYS A 154 -20.39 1.61 -0.27
C LYS A 154 -19.90 0.71 0.87
N ARG A 155 -18.83 -0.02 0.66
CA ARG A 155 -18.21 -0.84 1.70
C ARG A 155 -17.52 0.01 2.76
N LEU A 156 -16.77 1.05 2.32
CA LEU A 156 -16.04 1.95 3.22
C LEU A 156 -16.96 2.73 4.16
N ALA A 157 -18.15 3.08 3.72
CA ALA A 157 -19.14 3.79 4.55
C ALA A 157 -19.49 3.08 5.88
N ARG A 158 -19.15 1.79 6.01
CA ARG A 158 -19.37 0.98 7.21
C ARG A 158 -18.11 0.78 8.06
N GLN A 159 -16.99 1.44 7.71
CA GLN A 159 -15.69 1.22 8.34
C GLN A 159 -15.06 2.54 8.77
N ALA A 160 -15.04 2.81 10.08
CA ALA A 160 -14.62 4.10 10.65
C ALA A 160 -13.16 4.49 10.33
N ALA A 161 -12.26 3.52 10.13
CA ALA A 161 -10.86 3.79 9.78
C ALA A 161 -10.63 3.97 8.27
N ALA A 162 -11.65 3.74 7.44
CA ALA A 162 -11.53 3.89 6.00
C ALA A 162 -11.60 5.36 5.60
N LEU A 163 -10.69 5.79 4.73
CA LEU A 163 -10.79 7.10 4.10
C LEU A 163 -11.76 7.04 2.92
N PRO A 164 -12.62 8.05 2.76
CA PRO A 164 -13.54 8.14 1.63
C PRO A 164 -12.79 8.45 0.33
N GLY A 165 -13.43 8.16 -0.80
CA GLY A 165 -12.90 8.43 -2.12
C GLY A 165 -11.82 7.43 -2.53
N PRO A 166 -12.17 6.16 -2.79
CA PRO A 166 -11.23 5.20 -3.35
C PRO A 166 -10.67 5.73 -4.67
N MET A 167 -9.40 5.49 -4.92
CA MET A 167 -8.70 6.04 -6.09
C MET A 167 -8.47 4.97 -7.16
N ALA A 168 -8.23 5.40 -8.39
CA ALA A 168 -7.85 4.52 -9.49
C ALA A 168 -6.55 5.00 -10.13
N THR A 169 -5.63 4.06 -10.41
CA THR A 169 -4.31 4.37 -10.96
C THR A 169 -3.91 3.41 -12.08
N SER A 170 -3.11 3.90 -13.00
CA SER A 170 -2.38 3.09 -13.98
C SER A 170 -0.91 3.48 -13.96
N ALA A 171 -0.05 2.63 -13.42
CA ALA A 171 1.39 2.83 -13.49
C ALA A 171 1.91 2.82 -14.94
N LYS A 172 1.25 2.08 -15.84
CA LYS A 172 1.64 1.97 -17.26
C LYS A 172 1.29 3.21 -18.07
N LYS A 173 0.12 3.83 -17.82
CA LYS A 173 -0.38 4.98 -18.57
C LYS A 173 -0.23 6.31 -17.86
N GLY A 174 0.20 6.31 -16.60
CA GLY A 174 0.30 7.51 -15.77
C GLY A 174 -1.04 8.02 -15.23
N ALA A 175 -2.16 7.44 -15.65
CA ALA A 175 -3.48 7.90 -15.23
C ALA A 175 -3.66 7.79 -13.70
N GLY A 176 -4.19 8.85 -13.08
CA GLY A 176 -4.45 8.93 -11.65
C GLY A 176 -3.22 9.06 -10.75
N LEU A 177 -1.98 9.03 -11.31
CA LEU A 177 -0.76 9.12 -10.49
C LEU A 177 -0.59 10.49 -9.83
N ASP A 178 -0.90 11.57 -10.54
CA ASP A 178 -0.73 12.92 -9.99
C ASP A 178 -1.74 13.20 -8.85
N ALA A 179 -2.99 12.77 -9.01
CA ALA A 179 -3.97 12.83 -7.95
C ALA A 179 -3.55 11.95 -6.75
N PHE A 180 -2.96 10.80 -7.00
CA PHE A 180 -2.47 9.93 -5.94
C PHE A 180 -1.23 10.52 -5.25
N ARG A 181 -0.28 11.12 -6.00
CA ARG A 181 0.85 11.87 -5.42
C ARG A 181 0.37 13.01 -4.52
N ALA A 182 -0.58 13.80 -4.99
CA ALA A 182 -1.17 14.89 -4.20
C ALA A 182 -1.82 14.37 -2.90
N ARG A 183 -2.50 13.22 -2.96
CA ARG A 183 -3.07 12.57 -1.76
C ARG A 183 -1.99 12.13 -0.77
N LEU A 184 -0.86 11.58 -1.25
CA LEU A 184 0.26 11.18 -0.42
C LEU A 184 0.99 12.38 0.17
N ALA A 185 1.18 13.46 -0.59
CA ALA A 185 1.85 14.68 -0.15
C ALA A 185 1.16 15.34 1.07
N ALA A 186 -0.15 15.14 1.24
CA ALA A 186 -0.87 15.61 2.41
C ALA A 186 -0.39 14.99 3.74
N TYR A 187 0.37 13.91 3.69
CA TYR A 187 0.97 13.25 4.86
C TYR A 187 2.45 13.57 5.05
N ALA A 188 3.09 14.26 4.09
CA ALA A 188 4.50 14.64 4.18
C ALA A 188 4.72 15.70 5.27
N LEU A 189 5.93 15.75 5.81
CA LEU A 189 6.35 16.87 6.66
C LEU A 189 6.28 18.18 5.88
N PRO A 190 5.99 19.33 6.55
CA PRO A 190 6.12 20.63 5.93
C PRO A 190 7.50 20.90 5.33
N GLU A 191 7.58 21.81 4.36
CA GLU A 191 8.87 22.24 3.81
C GLU A 191 9.74 22.84 4.91
N GLY A 192 11.01 22.41 4.99
CA GLY A 192 11.94 22.88 6.02
C GLY A 192 11.99 22.03 7.30
N GLU A 193 11.05 21.12 7.52
CA GLU A 193 11.10 20.17 8.64
C GLU A 193 11.67 18.82 8.22
N ASN A 194 12.98 18.73 8.04
CA ASN A 194 13.66 17.44 8.03
C ASN A 194 13.94 17.03 9.48
N ARG A 195 13.17 16.10 10.03
CA ARG A 195 13.58 15.45 11.29
C ARG A 195 14.71 14.46 10.97
N PRO A 196 15.78 14.47 11.79
CA PRO A 196 16.94 13.62 11.59
C PRO A 196 16.60 12.12 11.64
#